data_7e63018e39401a7a9f2106d75081b364
#
_entry.id   7e63018e39401a7a9f2106d75081b364
#
_cell.length_a   1.000
_cell.length_b   1.000
_cell.length_c   1.000
_cell.angle_alpha   90.00
_cell.angle_beta   90.00
_cell.angle_gamma   90.00
#
_symmetry.space_group_name_H-M   'P 1'
#
loop_
_entity.id
_entity.type
_entity.pdbx_description
1 polymer ?
#
loop_
_entity_poly.entity_id
_entity_poly.type
_entity_poly.pdbx_seq_one_letter_code
_entity_poly.pdbx_strand_id
1 'polypeptide(L)'
;ILCAPTAEDVIITIRSRCRRLHLATPRDAAVADLLVRRDGADPTLAASAARAAQGHIGRARALARNEEARNRRAWILSLPTELHTLGDCLEAARRLDEDADAEVGAATAELDARERAKLERALGLDTKGARARNAQAAIRDLESEQKARTKRMRRDALDRVLTELTTFYRDVLAVQTAAVSLDDEAALSGPRLVNAEFSRQIHQMADSSSPAQTVHRIDAILDTRKSLESNVAPLLAVETMLIAISGVDEKLRGRVARPSSAGPAHGWRAHPHRSAPHRSAGPQ
;
A
#
# COMPACT_ATOMS: atom_id res chain seq x y z
N ILE A 1 -4.51 26.88 17.19
CA ILE A 1 -3.56 25.76 17.32
C ILE A 1 -3.28 25.26 15.92
N LEU A 2 -1.98 25.17 15.57
CA LEU A 2 -1.51 24.56 14.32
C LEU A 2 -0.84 23.23 14.66
N CYS A 3 -1.17 22.18 13.92
CA CYS A 3 -0.54 20.88 14.02
C CYS A 3 0.18 20.61 12.69
N ALA A 4 1.44 20.20 12.76
CA ALA A 4 2.24 19.82 11.62
C ALA A 4 3.14 18.64 11.99
N PRO A 5 3.51 17.76 11.05
CA PRO A 5 4.42 16.64 11.29
C PRO A 5 5.78 17.12 11.78
N THR A 6 6.33 18.15 11.13
CA THR A 6 7.59 18.78 11.54
C THR A 6 7.45 20.31 11.63
N ALA A 7 8.39 20.97 12.29
CA ALA A 7 8.39 22.43 12.39
C ALA A 7 8.68 23.08 11.02
N GLU A 8 9.36 22.39 10.14
CA GLU A 8 9.74 22.82 8.80
C GLU A 8 8.56 22.89 7.84
N ASP A 9 7.51 22.10 8.08
CA ASP A 9 6.25 22.11 7.29
C ASP A 9 5.43 23.40 7.49
N VAL A 10 5.80 24.20 8.50
CA VAL A 10 5.16 25.49 8.78
C VAL A 10 6.02 26.62 8.28
N ILE A 11 5.45 27.49 7.41
CA ILE A 11 6.15 28.66 6.88
C ILE A 11 6.74 29.52 8.01
N ILE A 12 7.94 30.04 7.78
CA ILE A 12 8.72 30.73 8.79
C ILE A 12 7.99 31.91 9.45
N THR A 13 7.17 32.61 8.71
CA THR A 13 6.38 33.76 9.20
C THR A 13 5.33 33.38 10.24
N ILE A 14 4.76 32.20 10.15
CA ILE A 14 3.81 31.65 11.14
C ILE A 14 4.59 31.02 12.28
N ARG A 15 5.62 30.23 11.95
CA ARG A 15 6.46 29.54 12.95
C ARG A 15 7.11 30.49 13.95
N SER A 16 7.56 31.66 13.50
CA SER A 16 8.18 32.68 14.37
C SER A 16 7.22 33.31 15.38
N ARG A 17 5.90 33.22 15.13
CA ARG A 17 4.83 33.77 15.99
C ARG A 17 4.14 32.74 16.85
N CYS A 18 4.53 31.46 16.74
CA CYS A 18 3.93 30.36 17.48
C CYS A 18 4.91 29.80 18.51
N ARG A 19 4.39 29.43 19.67
CA ARG A 19 5.13 28.59 20.62
C ARG A 19 5.13 27.15 20.10
N ARG A 20 6.30 26.55 19.99
CA ARG A 20 6.43 25.16 19.57
C ARG A 20 6.27 24.23 20.76
N LEU A 21 5.46 23.19 20.58
CA LEU A 21 5.31 22.07 21.48
C LEU A 21 5.59 20.79 20.70
N HIS A 22 6.62 20.06 21.11
CA HIS A 22 6.96 18.77 20.51
C HIS A 22 6.21 17.67 21.24
N LEU A 23 5.44 16.86 20.50
CA LEU A 23 4.75 15.68 21.01
C LEU A 23 5.56 14.45 20.61
N ALA A 24 6.04 13.70 21.58
CA ALA A 24 6.73 12.45 21.33
C ALA A 24 5.73 11.36 20.95
N THR A 25 6.14 10.44 20.07
CA THR A 25 5.38 9.22 19.77
C THR A 25 5.24 8.37 21.04
N PRO A 26 4.02 8.02 21.46
CA PRO A 26 3.83 7.20 22.64
C PRO A 26 4.40 5.79 22.44
N ARG A 27 4.94 5.21 23.52
CA ARG A 27 5.41 3.81 23.51
C ARG A 27 4.23 2.86 23.43
N ASP A 28 4.44 1.68 22.83
CA ASP A 28 3.40 0.65 22.68
C ASP A 28 2.74 0.29 24.00
N ALA A 29 3.52 0.14 25.08
CA ALA A 29 2.98 -0.14 26.42
C ALA A 29 2.03 0.94 26.92
N ALA A 30 2.33 2.22 26.67
CA ALA A 30 1.47 3.33 27.08
C ALA A 30 0.17 3.36 26.24
N VAL A 31 0.25 3.01 24.96
CA VAL A 31 -0.94 2.89 24.10
C VAL A 31 -1.80 1.70 24.52
N ALA A 32 -1.20 0.54 24.77
CA ALA A 32 -1.90 -0.65 25.25
C ALA A 32 -2.64 -0.38 26.57
N ASP A 33 -1.97 0.26 27.52
CA ASP A 33 -2.52 0.63 28.81
C ASP A 33 -3.70 1.64 28.68
N LEU A 34 -3.59 2.59 27.75
CA LEU A 34 -4.70 3.50 27.42
C LEU A 34 -5.92 2.73 26.89
N LEU A 35 -5.71 1.75 25.98
CA LEU A 35 -6.78 0.94 25.39
C LEU A 35 -7.49 0.10 26.46
N VAL A 36 -6.74 -0.51 27.37
CA VAL A 36 -7.31 -1.29 28.47
C VAL A 36 -8.11 -0.40 29.43
N ARG A 37 -7.50 0.70 29.90
CA ARG A 37 -8.13 1.55 30.94
C ARG A 37 -9.29 2.39 30.42
N ARG A 38 -9.18 2.94 29.23
CA ARG A 38 -10.17 3.87 28.67
C ARG A 38 -11.22 3.17 27.81
N ASP A 39 -10.79 2.20 27.03
CA ASP A 39 -11.63 1.57 26.02
C ASP A 39 -12.11 0.16 26.44
N GLY A 40 -11.63 -0.37 27.57
CA GLY A 40 -12.01 -1.69 28.08
C GLY A 40 -11.55 -2.85 27.22
N ALA A 41 -10.49 -2.65 26.42
CA ALA A 41 -9.99 -3.68 25.50
C ALA A 41 -9.31 -4.82 26.29
N ASP A 42 -9.37 -6.03 25.75
CA ASP A 42 -8.60 -7.17 26.25
C ASP A 42 -7.09 -6.83 26.25
N PRO A 43 -6.34 -7.14 27.33
CA PRO A 43 -4.93 -6.78 27.42
C PRO A 43 -4.05 -7.34 26.30
N THR A 44 -4.29 -8.59 25.87
CA THR A 44 -3.55 -9.22 24.79
C THR A 44 -3.82 -8.55 23.46
N LEU A 45 -5.09 -8.27 23.17
CA LEU A 45 -5.53 -7.55 22.00
C LEU A 45 -5.02 -6.11 22.00
N ALA A 46 -5.04 -5.43 23.13
CA ALA A 46 -4.52 -4.07 23.29
C ALA A 46 -3.02 -4.00 23.02
N ALA A 47 -2.25 -4.98 23.50
CA ALA A 47 -0.81 -5.06 23.26
C ALA A 47 -0.49 -5.29 21.78
N SER A 48 -1.20 -6.19 21.08
CA SER A 48 -1.01 -6.44 19.65
C SER A 48 -1.43 -5.22 18.81
N ALA A 49 -2.57 -4.61 19.13
CA ALA A 49 -3.06 -3.40 18.46
C ALA A 49 -2.12 -2.21 18.63
N ALA A 50 -1.53 -2.03 19.81
CA ALA A 50 -0.56 -0.98 20.09
C ALA A 50 0.71 -1.13 19.25
N ARG A 51 1.28 -2.36 19.19
CA ARG A 51 2.45 -2.65 18.34
C ARG A 51 2.16 -2.38 16.87
N ALA A 52 1.04 -2.92 16.35
CA ALA A 52 0.62 -2.74 14.96
C ALA A 52 0.42 -1.27 14.60
N ALA A 53 -0.01 -0.45 15.55
CA ALA A 53 -0.31 0.97 15.34
C ALA A 53 0.92 1.88 15.42
N GLN A 54 2.05 1.43 15.94
CA GLN A 54 3.30 2.20 16.04
C GLN A 54 3.11 3.61 16.63
N GLY A 55 2.38 3.69 17.74
CA GLY A 55 2.10 4.95 18.44
C GLY A 55 0.89 5.74 17.91
N HIS A 56 0.25 5.31 16.84
CA HIS A 56 -0.96 5.96 16.32
C HIS A 56 -2.20 5.50 17.10
N ILE A 57 -2.61 6.27 18.12
CA ILE A 57 -3.69 5.90 19.06
C ILE A 57 -5.02 5.59 18.33
N GLY A 58 -5.40 6.40 17.33
CA GLY A 58 -6.64 6.18 16.57
C GLY A 58 -6.65 4.83 15.86
N ARG A 59 -5.54 4.44 15.25
CA ARG A 59 -5.36 3.14 14.60
C ARG A 59 -5.37 2.00 15.62
N ALA A 60 -4.68 2.16 16.75
CA ALA A 60 -4.69 1.19 17.83
C ALA A 60 -6.11 0.92 18.34
N ARG A 61 -6.90 1.98 18.54
CA ARG A 61 -8.32 1.87 18.93
C ARG A 61 -9.18 1.17 17.89
N ALA A 62 -8.98 1.46 16.62
CA ALA A 62 -9.69 0.77 15.53
C ALA A 62 -9.39 -0.73 15.56
N LEU A 63 -8.11 -1.12 15.64
CA LEU A 63 -7.69 -2.52 15.72
C LEU A 63 -8.18 -3.23 16.98
N ALA A 64 -8.23 -2.54 18.12
CA ALA A 64 -8.71 -3.12 19.37
C ALA A 64 -10.23 -3.35 19.37
N ARG A 65 -11.01 -2.51 18.68
CA ARG A 65 -12.48 -2.50 18.75
C ARG A 65 -13.19 -3.15 17.57
N ASN A 66 -12.56 -3.12 16.38
CA ASN A 66 -13.20 -3.53 15.15
C ASN A 66 -12.54 -4.78 14.57
N GLU A 67 -13.31 -5.87 14.54
CA GLU A 67 -12.87 -7.14 13.96
C GLU A 67 -12.64 -7.04 12.45
N GLU A 68 -13.47 -6.29 11.73
CA GLU A 68 -13.26 -6.07 10.30
C GLU A 68 -11.93 -5.38 10.01
N ALA A 69 -11.53 -4.40 10.84
CA ALA A 69 -10.23 -3.75 10.72
C ALA A 69 -9.07 -4.74 10.93
N ARG A 70 -9.21 -5.68 11.88
CA ARG A 70 -8.23 -6.75 12.08
C ARG A 70 -8.18 -7.73 10.91
N ASN A 71 -9.34 -8.15 10.41
CA ASN A 71 -9.44 -9.07 9.28
C ASN A 71 -8.89 -8.44 7.99
N ARG A 72 -9.19 -7.18 7.74
CA ARG A 72 -8.61 -6.42 6.63
C ARG A 72 -7.08 -6.35 6.73
N ARG A 73 -6.57 -6.01 7.93
CA ARG A 73 -5.12 -5.99 8.19
C ARG A 73 -4.49 -7.37 7.95
N ALA A 74 -5.11 -8.42 8.48
CA ALA A 74 -4.62 -9.79 8.29
C ALA A 74 -4.53 -10.16 6.80
N TRP A 75 -5.56 -9.83 6.03
CA TRP A 75 -5.55 -10.05 4.59
C TRP A 75 -4.46 -9.24 3.86
N ILE A 76 -4.26 -7.96 4.20
CA ILE A 76 -3.18 -7.15 3.61
C ILE A 76 -1.81 -7.77 3.88
N LEU A 77 -1.59 -8.25 5.11
CA LEU A 77 -0.33 -8.86 5.52
C LEU A 77 -0.11 -10.29 4.96
N SER A 78 -1.15 -10.95 4.44
CA SER A 78 -1.02 -12.21 3.71
C SER A 78 -0.61 -12.00 2.23
N LEU A 79 -0.93 -10.86 1.63
CA LEU A 79 -0.65 -10.59 0.21
C LEU A 79 0.78 -10.91 -0.23
N PRO A 80 1.85 -10.52 0.52
CA PRO A 80 3.21 -10.84 0.12
C PRO A 80 3.48 -12.31 -0.17
N THR A 81 2.73 -13.21 0.46
CA THR A 81 2.89 -14.67 0.30
C THR A 81 1.84 -15.30 -0.62
N GLU A 82 0.82 -14.55 -1.03
CA GLU A 82 -0.29 -15.05 -1.86
C GLU A 82 -0.22 -14.58 -3.32
N LEU A 83 0.54 -13.52 -3.62
CA LEU A 83 0.67 -12.98 -4.97
C LEU A 83 1.64 -13.82 -5.82
N HIS A 84 1.12 -14.75 -6.62
CA HIS A 84 1.91 -15.67 -7.44
C HIS A 84 1.85 -15.38 -8.94
N THR A 85 0.75 -14.76 -9.40
CA THR A 85 0.48 -14.45 -10.80
C THR A 85 0.14 -12.98 -10.99
N LEU A 86 0.23 -12.49 -12.23
CA LEU A 86 -0.25 -11.14 -12.57
C LEU A 86 -1.75 -10.99 -12.25
N GLY A 87 -2.54 -12.03 -12.48
CA GLY A 87 -3.98 -12.04 -12.14
C GLY A 87 -4.22 -11.79 -10.66
N ASP A 88 -3.46 -12.45 -9.77
CA ASP A 88 -3.57 -12.24 -8.33
C ASP A 88 -3.26 -10.78 -7.95
N CYS A 89 -2.23 -10.19 -8.57
CA CYS A 89 -1.85 -8.80 -8.33
C CYS A 89 -2.95 -7.82 -8.74
N LEU A 90 -3.54 -8.00 -9.92
CA LEU A 90 -4.60 -7.13 -10.42
C LEU A 90 -5.89 -7.26 -9.60
N GLU A 91 -6.27 -8.49 -9.23
CA GLU A 91 -7.46 -8.73 -8.40
C GLU A 91 -7.28 -8.17 -6.98
N ALA A 92 -6.10 -8.35 -6.38
CA ALA A 92 -5.79 -7.76 -5.08
C ALA A 92 -5.81 -6.22 -5.13
N ALA A 93 -5.26 -5.61 -6.19
CA ALA A 93 -5.29 -4.16 -6.38
C ALA A 93 -6.72 -3.63 -6.49
N ARG A 94 -7.56 -4.28 -7.30
CA ARG A 94 -8.99 -3.93 -7.45
C ARG A 94 -9.70 -3.98 -6.10
N ARG A 95 -9.50 -5.06 -5.33
CA ARG A 95 -10.10 -5.22 -4.01
C ARG A 95 -9.64 -4.15 -3.02
N LEU A 96 -8.35 -3.82 -2.98
CA LEU A 96 -7.82 -2.73 -2.12
C LEU A 96 -8.45 -1.38 -2.46
N ASP A 97 -8.64 -1.11 -3.75
CA ASP A 97 -9.23 0.12 -4.24
C ASP A 97 -10.72 0.22 -3.88
N GLU A 98 -11.49 -0.86 -4.09
CA GLU A 98 -12.89 -0.97 -3.73
C GLU A 98 -13.12 -0.88 -2.20
N ASP A 99 -12.29 -1.56 -1.41
CA ASP A 99 -12.34 -1.48 0.06
C ASP A 99 -12.07 -0.06 0.57
N ALA A 100 -11.14 0.67 -0.08
CA ALA A 100 -10.87 2.06 0.25
C ALA A 100 -12.06 2.97 -0.08
N ASP A 101 -12.70 2.77 -1.22
CA ASP A 101 -13.89 3.52 -1.62
C ASP A 101 -15.08 3.23 -0.70
N ALA A 102 -15.31 1.96 -0.36
CA ALA A 102 -16.39 1.56 0.55
C ALA A 102 -16.20 2.14 1.97
N GLU A 103 -14.97 2.11 2.50
CA GLU A 103 -14.64 2.72 3.79
C GLU A 103 -14.93 4.22 3.81
N VAL A 104 -14.52 4.94 2.78
CA VAL A 104 -14.72 6.39 2.68
C VAL A 104 -16.19 6.70 2.49
N GLY A 105 -16.90 5.97 1.63
CA GLY A 105 -18.33 6.14 1.41
C GLY A 105 -19.12 5.98 2.71
N ALA A 106 -18.84 4.93 3.47
CA ALA A 106 -19.49 4.71 4.78
C ALA A 106 -19.19 5.83 5.79
N ALA A 107 -17.93 6.35 5.79
CA ALA A 107 -17.52 7.40 6.73
C ALA A 107 -18.07 8.79 6.39
N THR A 108 -18.35 9.09 5.10
CA THR A 108 -18.76 10.44 4.66
C THR A 108 -20.25 10.58 4.39
N ALA A 109 -20.97 9.50 4.10
CA ALA A 109 -22.36 9.54 3.63
C ALA A 109 -23.29 10.36 4.52
N GLU A 110 -23.24 10.13 5.83
CA GLU A 110 -24.12 10.84 6.78
C GLU A 110 -23.72 12.33 6.92
N LEU A 111 -22.44 12.63 6.94
CA LEU A 111 -21.92 14.00 7.02
C LEU A 111 -22.28 14.78 5.77
N ASP A 112 -22.03 14.21 4.59
CA ASP A 112 -22.33 14.82 3.28
C ASP A 112 -23.83 15.10 3.14
N ALA A 113 -24.68 14.16 3.56
CA ALA A 113 -26.13 14.35 3.55
C ALA A 113 -26.58 15.46 4.52
N ARG A 114 -26.00 15.53 5.72
CA ARG A 114 -26.30 16.59 6.70
C ARG A 114 -25.87 17.98 6.22
N GLU A 115 -24.67 18.08 5.64
CA GLU A 115 -24.16 19.33 5.08
C GLU A 115 -25.05 19.81 3.94
N ARG A 116 -25.43 18.92 3.02
CA ARG A 116 -26.33 19.22 1.91
C ARG A 116 -27.69 19.71 2.40
N ALA A 117 -28.32 18.98 3.30
CA ALA A 117 -29.62 19.36 3.88
C ALA A 117 -29.57 20.70 4.66
N LYS A 118 -28.44 20.99 5.32
CA LYS A 118 -28.22 22.26 6.01
C LYS A 118 -28.12 23.42 4.99
N LEU A 119 -27.39 23.22 3.91
CA LEU A 119 -27.22 24.21 2.86
C LEU A 119 -28.54 24.47 2.13
N GLU A 120 -29.30 23.43 1.76
CA GLU A 120 -30.60 23.54 1.08
C GLU A 120 -31.61 24.33 1.93
N ARG A 121 -31.66 24.06 3.26
CA ARG A 121 -32.50 24.85 4.19
C ARG A 121 -32.04 26.29 4.29
N ALA A 122 -30.73 26.54 4.39
CA ALA A 122 -30.21 27.93 4.47
C ALA A 122 -30.47 28.76 3.21
N LEU A 123 -30.57 28.10 2.06
CA LEU A 123 -30.89 28.72 0.77
C LEU A 123 -32.41 28.84 0.52
N GLY A 124 -33.24 28.26 1.41
CA GLY A 124 -34.70 28.26 1.26
C GLY A 124 -35.19 27.46 0.06
N LEU A 125 -34.42 26.42 -0.37
CA LEU A 125 -34.75 25.58 -1.53
C LEU A 125 -35.92 24.64 -1.28
N ASP A 126 -36.30 24.45 -0.02
CA ASP A 126 -37.46 23.76 0.44
C ASP A 126 -38.76 24.53 0.29
N THR A 127 -38.68 25.86 -0.01
CA THR A 127 -39.83 26.72 -0.25
C THR A 127 -39.87 27.16 -1.72
N LYS A 128 -41.07 27.07 -2.36
CA LYS A 128 -41.30 27.45 -3.77
C LYS A 128 -40.96 28.93 -3.99
N GLY A 129 -39.93 29.20 -4.78
CA GLY A 129 -39.63 30.60 -5.23
C GLY A 129 -38.17 31.04 -5.05
N ALA A 130 -37.24 30.17 -4.77
CA ALA A 130 -35.87 30.51 -4.41
C ALA A 130 -34.99 30.99 -5.58
N ARG A 131 -34.06 31.86 -5.26
CA ARG A 131 -33.03 32.49 -6.08
C ARG A 131 -32.07 31.46 -6.70
N ALA A 132 -32.49 30.83 -7.80
CA ALA A 132 -31.88 29.60 -8.36
C ALA A 132 -30.37 29.72 -8.72
N ARG A 133 -29.87 30.90 -9.10
CA ARG A 133 -28.45 31.00 -9.56
C ARG A 133 -27.41 30.94 -8.46
N ASN A 134 -27.62 31.67 -7.35
CA ASN A 134 -26.67 31.69 -6.23
C ASN A 134 -26.74 30.36 -5.44
N ALA A 135 -27.93 29.74 -5.36
CA ALA A 135 -28.11 28.43 -4.74
C ALA A 135 -27.31 27.35 -5.48
N GLN A 136 -27.31 27.36 -6.79
CA GLN A 136 -26.60 26.36 -7.60
C GLN A 136 -25.07 26.50 -7.51
N ALA A 137 -24.56 27.73 -7.36
CA ALA A 137 -23.13 27.95 -7.10
C ALA A 137 -22.72 27.37 -5.73
N ALA A 138 -23.47 27.70 -4.67
CA ALA A 138 -23.18 27.19 -3.33
C ALA A 138 -23.26 25.64 -3.22
N ILE A 139 -24.20 25.01 -3.94
CA ILE A 139 -24.27 23.55 -4.01
C ILE A 139 -23.04 22.95 -4.70
N ARG A 140 -22.60 23.54 -5.83
CA ARG A 140 -21.38 23.09 -6.54
C ARG A 140 -20.12 23.24 -5.68
N ASP A 141 -20.02 24.32 -4.93
CA ASP A 141 -18.90 24.55 -4.00
C ASP A 141 -18.87 23.48 -2.91
N LEU A 142 -20.02 23.17 -2.30
CA LEU A 142 -20.13 22.09 -1.33
C LEU A 142 -19.76 20.73 -1.93
N GLU A 143 -20.29 20.40 -3.12
CA GLU A 143 -19.95 19.15 -3.81
C GLU A 143 -18.45 19.06 -4.15
N SER A 144 -17.82 20.18 -4.49
CA SER A 144 -16.37 20.24 -4.71
C SER A 144 -15.58 19.97 -3.42
N GLU A 145 -16.00 20.56 -2.31
CA GLU A 145 -15.41 20.31 -0.98
C GLU A 145 -15.57 18.85 -0.54
N GLN A 146 -16.76 18.26 -0.74
CA GLN A 146 -17.05 16.86 -0.44
C GLN A 146 -16.18 15.93 -1.28
N LYS A 147 -16.06 16.18 -2.59
CA LYS A 147 -15.16 15.43 -3.49
C LYS A 147 -13.69 15.53 -3.05
N ALA A 148 -13.23 16.73 -2.67
CA ALA A 148 -11.86 16.91 -2.19
C ALA A 148 -11.62 16.16 -0.87
N ARG A 149 -12.60 16.13 0.03
CA ARG A 149 -12.59 15.34 1.27
C ARG A 149 -12.50 13.83 0.98
N THR A 150 -13.38 13.31 0.14
CA THR A 150 -13.40 11.91 -0.31
C THR A 150 -12.05 11.51 -0.91
N LYS A 151 -11.49 12.32 -1.81
CA LYS A 151 -10.18 12.06 -2.42
C LYS A 151 -9.06 11.97 -1.37
N ARG A 152 -9.05 12.86 -0.37
CA ARG A 152 -8.06 12.80 0.72
C ARG A 152 -8.23 11.54 1.56
N MET A 153 -9.46 11.24 2.00
CA MET A 153 -9.74 10.07 2.84
C MET A 153 -9.42 8.75 2.12
N ARG A 154 -9.69 8.66 0.81
CA ARG A 154 -9.31 7.50 0.00
C ARG A 154 -7.80 7.33 -0.06
N ARG A 155 -7.06 8.41 -0.27
CA ARG A 155 -5.59 8.37 -0.22
C ARG A 155 -5.09 7.92 1.14
N ASP A 156 -5.68 8.43 2.22
CA ASP A 156 -5.32 8.04 3.58
C ASP A 156 -5.64 6.56 3.87
N ALA A 157 -6.73 6.02 3.27
CA ALA A 157 -7.06 4.60 3.35
C ALA A 157 -6.01 3.73 2.64
N LEU A 158 -5.60 4.10 1.43
CA LEU A 158 -4.54 3.40 0.70
C LEU A 158 -3.17 3.57 1.39
N ASP A 159 -2.85 4.73 1.94
CA ASP A 159 -1.60 4.94 2.68
C ASP A 159 -1.48 4.02 3.90
N ARG A 160 -2.60 3.69 4.56
CA ARG A 160 -2.61 2.67 5.61
C ARG A 160 -2.21 1.30 5.08
N VAL A 161 -2.68 0.90 3.89
CA VAL A 161 -2.26 -0.35 3.24
C VAL A 161 -0.75 -0.35 2.99
N LEU A 162 -0.22 0.74 2.42
CA LEU A 162 1.22 0.90 2.20
C LEU A 162 2.02 0.80 3.49
N THR A 163 1.49 1.36 4.57
CA THR A 163 2.11 1.29 5.89
C THR A 163 2.15 -0.15 6.42
N GLU A 164 1.06 -0.94 6.27
CA GLU A 164 1.05 -2.34 6.68
C GLU A 164 2.10 -3.15 5.91
N LEU A 165 2.14 -3.02 4.59
CA LEU A 165 3.12 -3.72 3.75
C LEU A 165 4.56 -3.29 4.07
N THR A 166 4.80 -2.00 4.31
CA THR A 166 6.12 -1.50 4.74
C THR A 166 6.57 -2.14 6.04
N THR A 167 5.67 -2.26 7.03
CA THR A 167 6.02 -2.88 8.32
C THR A 167 6.30 -4.37 8.18
N PHE A 168 5.58 -5.07 7.28
CA PHE A 168 5.84 -6.47 6.96
C PHE A 168 7.24 -6.67 6.38
N TYR A 169 7.60 -5.92 5.34
CA TYR A 169 8.93 -6.05 4.73
C TYR A 169 10.06 -5.54 5.62
N ARG A 170 9.80 -4.56 6.50
CA ARG A 170 10.74 -4.18 7.57
C ARG A 170 11.03 -5.36 8.49
N ASP A 171 10.00 -6.09 8.90
CA ASP A 171 10.15 -7.27 9.75
C ASP A 171 10.90 -8.40 9.02
N VAL A 172 10.62 -8.62 7.72
CA VAL A 172 11.39 -9.53 6.87
C VAL A 172 12.88 -9.16 6.84
N LEU A 173 13.19 -7.88 6.59
CA LEU A 173 14.55 -7.39 6.56
C LEU A 173 15.26 -7.55 7.92
N ALA A 174 14.55 -7.32 9.02
CA ALA A 174 15.08 -7.49 10.36
C ALA A 174 15.46 -8.96 10.64
N VAL A 175 14.68 -9.93 10.17
CA VAL A 175 15.01 -11.35 10.24
C VAL A 175 16.21 -11.69 9.35
N GLN A 176 16.22 -11.22 8.10
CA GLN A 176 17.32 -11.45 7.14
C GLN A 176 18.68 -10.91 7.61
N THR A 177 18.67 -9.83 8.36
CA THR A 177 19.90 -9.20 8.90
C THR A 177 20.25 -9.64 10.30
N ALA A 178 19.53 -10.63 10.86
CA ALA A 178 19.67 -11.09 12.25
C ALA A 178 19.55 -9.93 13.29
N ALA A 179 18.87 -8.84 12.91
CA ALA A 179 18.61 -7.72 13.83
C ALA A 179 17.57 -8.08 14.90
N VAL A 180 16.77 -9.13 14.65
CA VAL A 180 15.79 -9.68 15.60
C VAL A 180 16.13 -11.16 15.81
N SER A 181 16.50 -11.56 17.02
CA SER A 181 16.59 -12.96 17.44
C SER A 181 15.24 -13.37 18.02
N LEU A 182 14.70 -14.51 17.57
CA LEU A 182 13.42 -15.04 18.07
C LEU A 182 13.59 -15.89 19.32
N ASP A 183 14.80 -16.40 19.55
CA ASP A 183 15.07 -17.36 20.62
C ASP A 183 15.43 -16.71 21.95
N ASP A 184 15.43 -15.38 22.01
CA ASP A 184 15.88 -14.67 23.20
C ASP A 184 14.70 -14.07 23.98
N GLU A 185 14.12 -14.89 24.85
CA GLU A 185 13.16 -14.46 25.88
C GLU A 185 13.78 -13.39 26.80
N ALA A 186 15.11 -13.28 26.80
CA ALA A 186 15.90 -12.30 27.53
C ALA A 186 16.08 -10.95 26.80
N ALA A 187 15.77 -10.87 25.49
CA ALA A 187 15.89 -9.61 24.72
C ALA A 187 14.70 -8.66 24.95
N LEU A 188 14.40 -8.35 26.21
CA LEU A 188 13.40 -7.33 26.58
C LEU A 188 13.71 -5.94 26.03
N SER A 189 14.89 -5.73 25.45
CA SER A 189 15.39 -4.42 24.98
C SER A 189 15.75 -4.40 23.49
N GLY A 190 15.67 -5.50 22.77
CA GLY A 190 15.99 -5.58 21.34
C GLY A 190 14.85 -5.15 20.42
N PRO A 191 15.12 -4.93 19.12
CA PRO A 191 14.08 -4.64 18.15
C PRO A 191 13.13 -5.84 18.02
N ARG A 192 11.84 -5.59 18.21
CA ARG A 192 10.78 -6.60 18.12
C ARG A 192 10.09 -6.51 16.76
N LEU A 193 9.56 -7.66 16.29
CA LEU A 193 8.68 -7.67 15.11
C LEU A 193 7.41 -6.86 15.42
N VAL A 194 7.05 -5.98 14.49
CA VAL A 194 5.76 -5.26 14.54
C VAL A 194 4.62 -6.23 14.31
N ASN A 195 4.82 -7.21 13.42
CA ASN A 195 3.83 -8.18 12.98
C ASN A 195 4.15 -9.59 13.51
N ALA A 196 4.39 -9.71 14.83
CA ALA A 196 4.78 -10.99 15.45
C ALA A 196 3.77 -12.13 15.20
N GLU A 197 2.47 -11.79 15.04
CA GLU A 197 1.42 -12.75 14.69
C GLU A 197 1.57 -13.34 13.29
N PHE A 198 2.37 -12.73 12.40
CA PHE A 198 2.70 -13.18 11.05
C PHE A 198 4.13 -13.74 10.94
N SER A 199 4.75 -14.14 12.06
CA SER A 199 6.13 -14.59 12.10
C SER A 199 6.43 -15.71 11.10
N ARG A 200 5.52 -16.65 10.88
CA ARG A 200 5.70 -17.74 9.91
C ARG A 200 5.85 -17.20 8.48
N GLN A 201 4.97 -16.27 8.05
CA GLN A 201 5.01 -15.67 6.72
C GLN A 201 6.26 -14.79 6.55
N ILE A 202 6.65 -14.08 7.60
CA ILE A 202 7.85 -13.24 7.62
C ILE A 202 9.10 -14.11 7.40
N HIS A 203 9.22 -15.27 8.11
CA HIS A 203 10.33 -16.19 7.93
C HIS A 203 10.33 -16.82 6.55
N GLN A 204 9.17 -17.30 6.09
CA GLN A 204 9.04 -17.87 4.75
C GLN A 204 9.50 -16.85 3.66
N MET A 205 9.16 -15.58 3.82
CA MET A 205 9.60 -14.53 2.91
C MET A 205 11.09 -14.22 3.07
N ALA A 206 11.61 -14.21 4.30
CA ALA A 206 13.03 -14.00 4.58
C ALA A 206 13.91 -15.09 3.97
N ASP A 207 13.48 -16.36 4.06
CA ASP A 207 14.21 -17.51 3.50
C ASP A 207 14.14 -17.55 1.96
N SER A 208 13.05 -17.05 1.38
CA SER A 208 12.81 -17.09 -0.07
C SER A 208 13.32 -15.87 -0.83
N SER A 209 13.84 -14.85 -0.15
CA SER A 209 14.31 -13.61 -0.77
C SER A 209 15.59 -13.08 -0.14
N SER A 210 16.35 -12.28 -0.88
CA SER A 210 17.54 -11.61 -0.37
C SER A 210 17.20 -10.26 0.29
N PRO A 211 18.07 -9.73 1.18
CA PRO A 211 17.91 -8.39 1.73
C PRO A 211 17.79 -7.30 0.67
N ALA A 212 18.53 -7.42 -0.44
CA ALA A 212 18.46 -6.48 -1.56
C ALA A 212 17.07 -6.49 -2.23
N GLN A 213 16.48 -7.66 -2.44
CA GLN A 213 15.13 -7.77 -2.98
C GLN A 213 14.08 -7.21 -1.99
N THR A 214 14.28 -7.40 -0.70
CA THR A 214 13.39 -6.84 0.33
C THR A 214 13.46 -5.32 0.34
N VAL A 215 14.65 -4.72 0.23
CA VAL A 215 14.80 -3.26 0.10
C VAL A 215 14.13 -2.75 -1.17
N HIS A 216 14.31 -3.42 -2.31
CA HIS A 216 13.63 -3.03 -3.55
C HIS A 216 12.09 -3.05 -3.43
N ARG A 217 11.53 -4.02 -2.71
CA ARG A 217 10.08 -4.06 -2.43
C ARG A 217 9.63 -2.89 -1.54
N ILE A 218 10.42 -2.52 -0.55
CA ILE A 218 10.16 -1.33 0.28
C ILE A 218 10.19 -0.07 -0.58
N ASP A 219 11.18 0.07 -1.47
CA ASP A 219 11.28 1.22 -2.38
C ASP A 219 10.06 1.32 -3.29
N ALA A 220 9.58 0.19 -3.84
CA ALA A 220 8.37 0.15 -4.66
C ALA A 220 7.13 0.66 -3.89
N ILE A 221 7.00 0.31 -2.61
CA ILE A 221 5.91 0.81 -1.75
C ILE A 221 6.06 2.31 -1.51
N LEU A 222 7.27 2.81 -1.24
CA LEU A 222 7.53 4.22 -1.01
C LEU A 222 7.29 5.07 -2.28
N ASP A 223 7.64 4.56 -3.45
CA ASP A 223 7.38 5.22 -4.74
C ASP A 223 5.88 5.26 -5.06
N THR A 224 5.14 4.23 -4.67
CA THR A 224 3.67 4.23 -4.76
C THR A 224 3.07 5.31 -3.86
N ARG A 225 3.59 5.50 -2.64
CA ARG A 225 3.16 6.59 -1.75
C ARG A 225 3.32 7.95 -2.41
N LYS A 226 4.47 8.22 -3.04
CA LYS A 226 4.71 9.46 -3.81
C LYS A 226 3.75 9.60 -5.00
N SER A 227 3.46 8.48 -5.69
CA SER A 227 2.52 8.45 -6.81
C SER A 227 1.09 8.80 -6.38
N LEU A 228 0.64 8.34 -5.21
CA LEU A 228 -0.67 8.68 -4.64
C LEU A 228 -0.78 10.17 -4.25
N GLU A 229 0.32 10.86 -3.96
CA GLU A 229 0.36 12.30 -3.74
C GLU A 229 0.28 13.09 -5.06
N SER A 230 0.64 12.45 -6.16
CA SER A 230 0.59 13.01 -7.51
C SER A 230 -0.78 12.78 -8.17
N ASN A 231 -0.93 13.15 -9.45
CA ASN A 231 -2.16 12.92 -10.21
C ASN A 231 -2.21 11.54 -10.90
N VAL A 232 -1.54 10.54 -10.37
CA VAL A 232 -1.62 9.16 -10.85
C VAL A 232 -2.93 8.53 -10.38
N ALA A 233 -3.55 7.70 -11.22
CA ALA A 233 -4.74 6.95 -10.83
C ALA A 233 -4.37 5.97 -9.70
N PRO A 234 -5.06 6.01 -8.55
CA PRO A 234 -4.69 5.20 -7.38
C PRO A 234 -4.64 3.71 -7.69
N LEU A 235 -5.61 3.18 -8.43
CA LEU A 235 -5.63 1.77 -8.84
C LEU A 235 -4.35 1.38 -9.59
N LEU A 236 -3.94 2.16 -10.60
CA LEU A 236 -2.72 1.88 -11.37
C LEU A 236 -1.46 1.91 -10.51
N ALA A 237 -1.38 2.83 -9.55
CA ALA A 237 -0.26 2.90 -8.62
C ALA A 237 -0.19 1.65 -7.73
N VAL A 238 -1.33 1.18 -7.23
CA VAL A 238 -1.41 -0.04 -6.40
C VAL A 238 -1.12 -1.30 -7.23
N GLU A 239 -1.64 -1.42 -8.45
CA GLU A 239 -1.33 -2.51 -9.38
C GLU A 239 0.17 -2.62 -9.63
N THR A 240 0.81 -1.51 -9.98
CA THR A 240 2.26 -1.45 -10.23
C THR A 240 3.06 -1.90 -9.01
N MET A 241 2.66 -1.45 -7.83
CA MET A 241 3.29 -1.85 -6.57
C MET A 241 3.14 -3.35 -6.32
N LEU A 242 1.92 -3.90 -6.42
CA LEU A 242 1.69 -5.32 -6.13
C LEU A 242 2.46 -6.22 -7.09
N ILE A 243 2.57 -5.84 -8.37
CA ILE A 243 3.41 -6.54 -9.35
C ILE A 243 4.88 -6.50 -8.93
N ALA A 244 5.38 -5.33 -8.52
CA ALA A 244 6.78 -5.17 -8.10
C ALA A 244 7.10 -6.00 -6.84
N ILE A 245 6.24 -5.97 -5.82
CA ILE A 245 6.49 -6.70 -4.57
C ILE A 245 6.30 -8.22 -4.69
N SER A 246 5.48 -8.70 -5.64
CA SER A 246 5.28 -10.13 -5.91
C SER A 246 6.48 -10.80 -6.58
N GLY A 247 7.34 -10.03 -7.27
CA GLY A 247 8.43 -10.54 -8.09
C GLY A 247 7.95 -11.28 -9.36
N VAL A 248 6.69 -11.14 -9.74
CA VAL A 248 6.12 -11.72 -10.98
C VAL A 248 6.81 -11.14 -12.21
N ASP A 249 7.16 -9.85 -12.19
CA ASP A 249 7.87 -9.18 -13.28
C ASP A 249 9.26 -9.79 -13.55
N GLU A 250 10.02 -10.11 -12.49
CA GLU A 250 11.32 -10.79 -12.63
C GLU A 250 11.17 -12.18 -13.25
N LYS A 251 10.15 -12.93 -12.86
CA LYS A 251 9.83 -14.25 -13.42
C LYS A 251 9.43 -14.17 -14.89
N LEU A 252 8.68 -13.15 -15.28
CA LEU A 252 8.30 -12.90 -16.68
C LEU A 252 9.50 -12.51 -17.53
N ARG A 253 10.34 -11.60 -17.07
CA ARG A 253 11.58 -11.19 -17.76
C ARG A 253 12.55 -12.35 -17.91
N GLY A 254 12.71 -13.19 -16.89
CA GLY A 254 13.57 -14.38 -16.95
C GLY A 254 13.06 -15.47 -17.91
N ARG A 255 11.75 -15.55 -18.18
CA ARG A 255 11.17 -16.44 -19.19
C ARG A 255 11.39 -15.94 -20.61
N VAL A 256 11.30 -14.64 -20.84
CA VAL A 256 11.52 -14.02 -22.15
C VAL A 256 13.01 -14.05 -22.53
N ALA A 257 13.92 -13.97 -21.55
CA ALA A 257 15.36 -13.99 -21.78
C ALA A 257 15.96 -15.40 -22.03
N ARG A 258 15.19 -16.49 -21.92
CA ARG A 258 15.63 -17.82 -22.31
C ARG A 258 15.19 -18.09 -23.76
N PRO A 259 16.11 -18.01 -24.77
CA PRO A 259 15.77 -18.48 -26.09
C PRO A 259 15.48 -19.98 -25.99
N SER A 260 14.37 -20.41 -26.60
CA SER A 260 14.00 -21.81 -26.77
C SER A 260 15.12 -22.57 -27.44
N SER A 261 15.97 -23.27 -26.67
CA SER A 261 16.94 -24.22 -27.16
C SER A 261 16.27 -25.57 -27.37
N ALA A 262 15.31 -25.63 -28.27
CA ALA A 262 14.78 -26.90 -28.79
C ALA A 262 14.15 -26.69 -30.16
N GLY A 263 15.01 -26.54 -31.17
CA GLY A 263 14.63 -26.80 -32.53
C GLY A 263 15.50 -27.99 -33.02
N PRO A 264 14.88 -29.07 -33.53
CA PRO A 264 15.66 -30.18 -34.06
C PRO A 264 16.47 -29.71 -35.27
N ALA A 265 17.76 -30.03 -35.25
CA ALA A 265 18.64 -29.87 -36.41
C ALA A 265 18.11 -30.71 -37.57
N HIS A 266 17.33 -30.12 -38.45
CA HIS A 266 17.06 -30.70 -39.77
C HIS A 266 18.37 -30.57 -40.57
N GLY A 267 19.07 -31.72 -40.65
CA GLY A 267 20.25 -31.90 -41.49
C GLY A 267 19.90 -31.60 -42.96
N TRP A 268 20.40 -30.51 -43.44
CA TRP A 268 20.50 -30.28 -44.86
C TRP A 268 21.59 -31.21 -45.41
N ARG A 269 21.16 -32.36 -46.02
CA ARG A 269 22.04 -33.20 -46.84
C ARG A 269 22.37 -32.44 -48.11
N ALA A 270 23.61 -32.00 -48.24
CA ALA A 270 24.16 -31.47 -49.50
C ALA A 270 24.15 -32.61 -50.53
N HIS A 271 23.44 -32.43 -51.63
CA HIS A 271 23.54 -33.27 -52.83
C HIS A 271 24.85 -32.98 -53.52
N PRO A 272 25.66 -34.00 -53.90
CA PRO A 272 26.87 -33.79 -54.70
C PRO A 272 26.51 -33.42 -56.13
N HIS A 273 27.08 -32.31 -56.61
CA HIS A 273 27.05 -31.92 -57.98
C HIS A 273 27.74 -33.00 -58.87
N ARG A 274 26.99 -33.58 -59.77
CA ARG A 274 27.56 -34.38 -60.88
C ARG A 274 28.23 -33.44 -61.86
N SER A 275 29.53 -33.55 -61.98
CA SER A 275 30.35 -32.98 -63.05
C SER A 275 30.03 -33.67 -64.42
N ALA A 276 29.62 -32.90 -65.40
CA ALA A 276 29.50 -33.33 -66.78
C ALA A 276 30.87 -33.21 -67.53
N PRO A 277 31.23 -34.12 -68.46
CA PRO A 277 32.55 -34.14 -69.06
C PRO A 277 32.72 -33.12 -70.23
N HIS A 278 33.87 -32.48 -70.21
CA HIS A 278 34.38 -31.68 -71.31
C HIS A 278 34.51 -32.52 -72.62
N ARG A 279 33.86 -32.07 -73.69
CA ARG A 279 34.25 -32.47 -75.07
C ARG A 279 35.16 -31.40 -75.69
N SER A 280 36.36 -31.83 -75.95
CA SER A 280 37.32 -31.15 -76.82
C SER A 280 36.89 -31.25 -78.25
N ALA A 281 36.89 -30.16 -78.99
CA ALA A 281 37.02 -30.16 -80.43
C ALA A 281 38.00 -29.05 -80.85
N GLY A 282 39.13 -29.42 -81.33
CA GLY A 282 40.12 -28.55 -81.97
C GLY A 282 39.81 -28.41 -83.46
N PRO A 283 40.80 -27.98 -84.30
CA PRO A 283 40.73 -26.68 -84.95
C PRO A 283 40.41 -26.79 -86.45
N GLN A 284 39.94 -25.71 -87.02
CA GLN A 284 40.42 -25.10 -88.30
C GLN A 284 39.93 -23.65 -88.33
#